data_44896599e2e55476748eb7b0d24dda48
#
_entry.id   44896599e2e55476748eb7b0d24dda48
#
_cell.length_a   1.000
_cell.length_b   1.000
_cell.length_c   1.000
_cell.angle_alpha   90.00
_cell.angle_beta   90.00
_cell.angle_gamma   90.00
#
_symmetry.space_group_name_H-M   'P 1'
#
loop_
_entity.id
_entity.type
_entity.pdbx_description
1 polymer ?
#
loop_
_entity_poly.entity_id
_entity_poly.type
_entity_poly.pdbx_seq_one_letter_code
_entity_poly.pdbx_strand_id
1 'polypeptide(L)'
;MEWPTNIEAFEWDESKRQINWREHNIDFLDARRIIDEPIFIRRSDRKGEVRFLVYGFIEALEVVVICTFRGKHCRIISARRARRDERKKYHGGLSRRSTAGED
;
A
#
# COMPACT_ATOMS: atom_id res chain seq x y z
N MET A 1 4.58 -16.58 -1.85
CA MET A 1 4.90 -15.52 -2.81
C MET A 1 5.54 -14.34 -2.10
N GLU A 2 6.59 -13.81 -2.66
CA GLU A 2 7.24 -12.61 -2.15
C GLU A 2 6.84 -11.41 -3.01
N TRP A 3 7.17 -10.22 -2.53
CA TRP A 3 6.95 -9.01 -3.30
C TRP A 3 7.74 -9.07 -4.60
N PRO A 4 7.09 -8.89 -5.77
CA PRO A 4 7.79 -9.01 -7.05
C PRO A 4 8.83 -7.92 -7.26
N THR A 5 9.90 -8.25 -7.96
CA THR A 5 10.94 -7.28 -8.31
C THR A 5 10.54 -6.38 -9.46
N ASN A 6 9.56 -6.80 -10.25
CA ASN A 6 9.08 -6.06 -11.41
C ASN A 6 7.56 -6.18 -11.51
N ILE A 7 6.88 -5.04 -11.56
CA ILE A 7 5.45 -4.97 -11.76
C ILE A 7 5.21 -4.49 -13.18
N GLU A 8 4.58 -5.36 -14.00
CA GLU A 8 4.36 -5.06 -15.42
C GLU A 8 3.14 -4.20 -15.66
N ALA A 9 2.10 -4.36 -14.84
CA ALA A 9 0.85 -3.63 -15.02
C ALA A 9 0.08 -3.54 -13.71
N PHE A 10 -0.83 -2.57 -13.66
CA PHE A 10 -1.77 -2.42 -12.57
C PHE A 10 -3.18 -2.69 -13.08
N GLU A 11 -4.00 -3.29 -12.24
CA GLU A 11 -5.40 -3.54 -12.56
C GLU A 11 -6.26 -3.34 -11.32
N TRP A 12 -7.53 -3.17 -11.50
CA TRP A 12 -8.53 -3.09 -10.44
C TRP A 12 -9.94 -3.23 -11.02
N ASP A 13 -10.88 -3.45 -10.12
CA ASP A 13 -12.30 -3.41 -10.43
C ASP A 13 -12.76 -1.95 -10.35
N GLU A 14 -13.28 -1.42 -11.44
CA GLU A 14 -13.69 -0.01 -11.51
C GLU A 14 -14.79 0.32 -10.51
N SER A 15 -15.69 -0.62 -10.21
CA SER A 15 -16.71 -0.40 -9.20
C SER A 15 -16.10 -0.25 -7.81
N LYS A 16 -15.05 -1.01 -7.51
CA LYS A 16 -14.33 -0.87 -6.25
C LYS A 16 -13.55 0.44 -6.16
N ARG A 17 -13.02 0.91 -7.27
CA ARG A 17 -12.35 2.21 -7.33
C ARG A 17 -13.32 3.33 -6.94
N GLN A 18 -14.55 3.28 -7.48
CA GLN A 18 -15.59 4.26 -7.17
C GLN A 18 -16.03 4.20 -5.72
N ILE A 19 -16.23 2.99 -5.19
CA ILE A 19 -16.58 2.79 -3.77
C ILE A 19 -15.47 3.34 -2.88
N ASN A 20 -14.23 3.02 -3.22
CA ASN A 20 -13.07 3.48 -2.45
C ASN A 20 -12.98 5.01 -2.41
N TRP A 21 -13.26 5.66 -3.53
CA TRP A 21 -13.31 7.11 -3.58
C TRP A 21 -14.37 7.68 -2.64
N ARG A 22 -15.56 7.10 -2.63
CA ARG A 22 -16.65 7.55 -1.76
C ARG A 22 -16.36 7.32 -0.28
N GLU A 23 -15.77 6.17 0.05
CA GLU A 23 -15.55 5.79 1.45
C GLU A 23 -14.29 6.41 2.05
N HIS A 24 -13.24 6.52 1.27
CA HIS A 24 -11.91 6.90 1.76
C HIS A 24 -11.34 8.14 1.11
N ASN A 25 -11.96 8.63 0.06
CA ASN A 25 -11.51 9.79 -0.72
C ASN A 25 -10.10 9.61 -1.27
N ILE A 26 -9.76 8.40 -1.64
CA ILE A 26 -8.47 8.03 -2.24
C ILE A 26 -8.72 7.32 -3.55
N ASP A 27 -8.10 7.80 -4.61
CA ASP A 27 -8.20 7.20 -5.94
C ASP A 27 -7.13 6.11 -6.12
N PHE A 28 -7.50 5.01 -6.74
CA PHE A 28 -6.55 3.94 -7.06
C PHE A 28 -5.41 4.40 -7.97
N LEU A 29 -5.65 5.41 -8.80
CA LEU A 29 -4.60 6.01 -9.62
C LEU A 29 -3.50 6.63 -8.76
N ASP A 30 -3.87 7.25 -7.65
CA ASP A 30 -2.90 7.79 -6.71
C ASP A 30 -2.27 6.69 -5.85
N ALA A 31 -3.07 5.69 -5.48
CA ALA A 31 -2.59 4.54 -4.71
C ALA A 31 -1.47 3.78 -5.44
N ARG A 32 -1.54 3.73 -6.76
CA ARG A 32 -0.51 3.12 -7.59
C ARG A 32 0.86 3.71 -7.33
N ARG A 33 0.94 4.99 -7.05
CA ARG A 33 2.21 5.68 -6.77
C ARG A 33 2.88 5.16 -5.51
N ILE A 34 2.08 4.76 -4.52
CA ILE A 34 2.61 4.16 -3.29
C ILE A 34 3.24 2.80 -3.58
N ILE A 35 2.62 2.02 -4.47
CA ILE A 35 3.15 0.72 -4.85
C ILE A 35 4.48 0.86 -5.61
N ASP A 36 4.63 1.92 -6.40
CA ASP A 36 5.89 2.20 -7.10
C ASP A 36 7.01 2.61 -6.13
N GLU A 37 6.68 3.30 -5.05
CA GLU A 37 7.65 3.78 -4.05
C GLU A 37 7.18 3.46 -2.63
N PRO A 38 7.12 2.19 -2.27
CA PRO A 38 6.61 1.81 -0.96
C PRO A 38 7.63 2.11 0.15
N ILE A 39 7.11 2.51 1.32
CA ILE A 39 7.93 2.70 2.52
C ILE A 39 7.99 1.40 3.31
N PHE A 40 6.84 0.77 3.50
CA PHE A 40 6.74 -0.54 4.15
C PHE A 40 5.81 -1.44 3.37
N ILE A 41 6.16 -2.72 3.31
CA ILE A 41 5.34 -3.74 2.69
C ILE A 41 5.19 -4.87 3.70
N ARG A 42 3.95 -5.27 3.95
CA ARG A 42 3.65 -6.39 4.84
C ARG A 42 2.71 -7.36 4.15
N ARG A 43 3.06 -8.64 4.20
CA ARG A 43 2.17 -9.69 3.69
C ARG A 43 1.04 -9.92 4.70
N SER A 44 -0.18 -10.02 4.21
CA SER A 44 -1.36 -10.26 5.03
C SER A 44 -2.37 -11.07 4.24
N ASP A 45 -2.16 -12.38 4.21
CA ASP A 45 -3.01 -13.29 3.45
C ASP A 45 -4.42 -13.31 4.00
N ARG A 46 -5.38 -13.48 3.12
CA ARG A 46 -6.79 -13.54 3.49
C ARG A 46 -7.52 -14.58 2.65
N LYS A 47 -8.14 -15.54 3.31
CA LYS A 47 -8.94 -16.60 2.68
C LYS A 47 -8.19 -17.32 1.55
N GLY A 48 -6.93 -17.66 1.81
CA GLY A 48 -6.10 -18.35 0.84
C GLY A 48 -5.50 -17.49 -0.26
N GLU A 49 -5.82 -16.20 -0.28
CA GLU A 49 -5.25 -15.26 -1.25
C GLU A 49 -4.09 -14.50 -0.61
N VAL A 50 -2.96 -14.45 -1.32
CA VAL A 50 -1.81 -13.67 -0.87
C VAL A 50 -2.10 -12.20 -1.09
N ARG A 51 -2.11 -11.44 0.00
CA ARG A 51 -2.32 -9.99 -0.03
C ARG A 51 -1.16 -9.26 0.60
N PHE A 52 -0.95 -8.04 0.15
CA PHE A 52 0.04 -7.15 0.72
C PHE A 52 -0.62 -5.86 1.17
N LEU A 53 -0.14 -5.37 2.31
CA LEU A 53 -0.45 -4.02 2.79
C LEU A 53 0.78 -3.17 2.50
N VAL A 54 0.59 -2.13 1.72
CA VAL A 54 1.67 -1.26 1.26
C VAL A 54 1.46 0.13 1.85
N TYR A 55 2.36 0.51 2.75
CA TYR A 55 2.32 1.82 3.39
C TYR A 55 3.16 2.83 2.61
N GLY A 56 2.64 4.02 2.44
CA GLY A 56 3.34 5.12 1.81
C GLY A 56 2.58 6.43 1.97
N PHE A 57 3.03 7.44 1.23
CA PHE A 57 2.43 8.77 1.28
C PHE A 57 1.86 9.16 -0.07
N ILE A 58 0.67 9.77 -0.02
CA ILE A 58 0.14 10.57 -1.13
C ILE A 58 0.19 12.00 -0.62
N GLU A 59 1.17 12.75 -1.07
CA GLU A 59 1.51 14.07 -0.50
C GLU A 59 1.79 13.91 1.00
N ALA A 60 1.05 14.57 1.87
CA ALA A 60 1.22 14.45 3.32
C ALA A 60 0.31 13.38 3.94
N LEU A 61 -0.51 12.73 3.13
CA LEU A 61 -1.47 11.75 3.62
C LEU A 61 -0.84 10.36 3.72
N GLU A 62 -0.91 9.76 4.89
CA GLU A 62 -0.44 8.40 5.12
C GLU A 62 -1.51 7.41 4.70
N VAL A 63 -1.15 6.51 3.79
CA VAL A 63 -2.10 5.61 3.13
C VAL A 63 -1.57 4.19 3.16
N VAL A 64 -2.49 3.24 3.34
CA VAL A 64 -2.21 1.81 3.18
C VAL A 64 -3.00 1.32 1.98
N VAL A 65 -2.29 0.77 1.01
CA VAL A 65 -2.89 0.17 -0.17
C VAL A 65 -2.91 -1.34 0.03
N ILE A 66 -4.06 -1.94 -0.19
CA ILE A 66 -4.21 -3.40 -0.15
C ILE A 66 -4.21 -3.90 -1.58
N CYS A 67 -3.31 -4.83 -1.89
CA CYS A 67 -3.21 -5.38 -3.24
C CYS A 67 -2.90 -6.87 -3.22
N THR A 68 -3.12 -7.50 -4.36
CA THR A 68 -2.70 -8.87 -4.63
C THR A 68 -2.02 -8.89 -5.99
N PHE A 69 -1.43 -10.02 -6.36
CA PHE A 69 -0.77 -10.16 -7.65
C PHE A 69 -1.35 -11.32 -8.44
N ARG A 70 -1.50 -11.08 -9.74
CA ARG A 70 -1.81 -12.11 -10.73
C ARG A 70 -0.63 -12.13 -11.68
N GLY A 71 0.30 -13.08 -11.46
CA GLY A 71 1.58 -13.04 -12.13
C GLY A 71 2.32 -11.76 -11.73
N LYS A 72 2.69 -10.95 -12.72
CA LYS A 72 3.36 -9.65 -12.49
C LYS A 72 2.40 -8.46 -12.56
N HIS A 73 1.10 -8.72 -12.58
CA HIS A 73 0.08 -7.68 -12.54
C HIS A 73 -0.34 -7.43 -11.10
N CYS A 74 -0.20 -6.19 -10.67
CA CYS A 74 -0.62 -5.78 -9.34
C CYS A 74 -2.08 -5.38 -9.38
N ARG A 75 -2.92 -6.11 -8.62
CA ARG A 75 -4.34 -5.80 -8.53
C ARG A 75 -4.61 -5.04 -7.24
N ILE A 76 -5.01 -3.79 -7.38
CA ILE A 76 -5.38 -2.94 -6.23
C ILE A 76 -6.78 -3.32 -5.77
N ILE A 77 -6.92 -3.60 -4.49
CA ILE A 77 -8.19 -4.01 -3.88
C ILE A 77 -8.83 -2.85 -3.14
N SER A 78 -8.04 -2.12 -2.35
CA SER A 78 -8.51 -0.95 -1.64
C SER A 78 -7.35 -0.05 -1.24
N ALA A 79 -7.66 1.19 -0.90
CA ALA A 79 -6.68 2.13 -0.38
C ALA A 79 -7.37 2.98 0.68
N ARG A 80 -6.80 3.06 1.85
CA ARG A 80 -7.37 3.76 2.99
C ARG A 80 -6.30 4.53 3.75
N ARG A 81 -6.72 5.47 4.55
CA ARG A 81 -5.79 6.15 5.43
C ARG A 81 -5.20 5.14 6.41
N ALA A 82 -3.93 5.30 6.72
CA ALA A 82 -3.28 4.48 7.73
C ALA A 82 -3.95 4.67 9.08
N ARG A 83 -4.14 3.58 9.81
CA ARG A 83 -4.70 3.60 11.15
C ARG A 83 -3.66 4.11 12.14
N ARG A 84 -4.12 4.53 13.31
CA ARG A 84 -3.24 5.08 14.34
C ARG A 84 -2.10 4.11 14.72
N ASP A 85 -2.41 2.85 14.91
CA ASP A 85 -1.42 1.82 15.24
C ASP A 85 -0.44 1.59 14.09
N GLU A 86 -0.91 1.63 12.85
CA GLU A 86 -0.05 1.52 11.67
C GLU A 86 0.90 2.70 11.56
N ARG A 87 0.39 3.92 11.71
CA ARG A 87 1.22 5.11 11.67
C ARG A 87 2.31 5.07 12.74
N LYS A 88 1.93 4.69 13.95
CA LYS A 88 2.86 4.58 15.06
C LYS A 88 3.97 3.57 14.78
N LYS A 89 3.59 2.41 14.25
CA LYS A 89 4.52 1.35 13.89
C LYS A 89 5.49 1.78 12.78
N TYR A 90 4.97 2.38 11.72
CA TYR A 90 5.78 2.77 10.57
C TYR A 90 6.64 4.00 10.86
N HIS A 91 6.12 4.96 11.61
CA HIS A 91 6.91 6.10 12.06
C HIS A 91 8.03 5.66 12.98
N GLY A 92 7.80 4.71 13.85
CA GLY A 92 8.84 4.15 14.70
C GLY A 92 9.98 3.57 13.88
N GLY A 93 9.67 2.84 12.81
CA GLY A 93 10.66 2.32 11.89
C GLY A 93 11.43 3.40 11.14
N LEU A 94 10.72 4.42 10.67
CA LEU A 94 11.35 5.56 10.00
C LEU A 94 12.24 6.37 10.93
N SER A 95 11.78 6.61 12.15
CA SER A 95 12.56 7.31 13.16
C SER A 95 13.86 6.57 13.49
N ARG A 96 13.79 5.26 13.61
CA ARG A 96 14.98 4.43 13.84
C ARG A 96 15.98 4.56 12.70
N ARG A 97 15.51 4.57 11.46
CA ARG A 97 16.37 4.75 10.29
C ARG A 97 17.03 6.11 10.29
N SER A 98 16.26 7.16 10.58
CA SER A 98 16.79 8.52 10.66
C SER A 98 17.85 8.64 11.75
N THR A 99 17.56 8.11 12.93
CA THR A 99 18.49 8.13 14.06
C THR A 99 19.79 7.41 13.73
N ALA A 100 19.69 6.24 13.10
CA ALA A 100 20.84 5.48 12.68
C ALA A 100 21.68 6.24 11.64
N GLY A 101 21.02 7.00 10.76
CA GLY A 101 21.71 7.80 9.76
C GLY A 101 22.38 9.04 10.32
N GLU A 102 21.92 9.54 11.45
CA GLU A 102 22.48 10.71 12.12
C GLU A 102 23.71 10.37 12.95
N ASP A 103 23.78 9.18 13.40
CA ASP A 103 24.88 8.70 14.21
C ASP A 103 26.08 8.27 13.36
#